data_9741c665d36b3c910794186c35fd2c0e
#
_entry.id   9741c665d36b3c910794186c35fd2c0e
#
_cell.length_a   1.000
_cell.length_b   1.000
_cell.length_c   1.000
_cell.angle_alpha   90.00
_cell.angle_beta   90.00
_cell.angle_gamma   90.00
#
_symmetry.space_group_name_H-M   'P 1'
#
loop_
_entity.id
_entity.type
_entity.pdbx_description
1 polymer ?
#
loop_
_entity_poly.entity_id
_entity_poly.type
_entity_poly.pdbx_seq_one_letter_code
_entity_poly.pdbx_strand_id
1 'polypeptide(L)'
;DFKSTAQLGANPSPINLEGKWKQGYKRQMDMYLWIGKRKGLAMSNDCFFLYVDGKHEGLTGMGLGKSSLPKLEFTPSWIHYAANDEWVEPTLFRVKETLHKEECPSHDSDCEYALFLNGVKSLAS
;
A
#
# COMPACT_ATOMS: atom_id res chain seq x y z
N ASP A 1 -11.73 -0.43 -2.94
CA ASP A 1 -10.85 0.40 -2.11
C ASP A 1 -10.30 1.56 -2.96
N PHE A 2 -10.16 2.73 -2.34
CA PHE A 2 -9.65 3.94 -2.99
C PHE A 2 -8.16 4.10 -2.72
N LYS A 3 -7.41 4.40 -3.77
CA LYS A 3 -5.99 4.76 -3.68
C LYS A 3 -5.74 6.03 -4.49
N SER A 4 -4.85 6.87 -4.00
CA SER A 4 -4.39 8.04 -4.74
C SER A 4 -2.88 7.98 -4.91
N THR A 5 -2.42 8.50 -6.01
CA THR A 5 -0.99 8.67 -6.30
C THR A 5 -0.79 9.90 -7.15
N ALA A 6 0.44 10.34 -7.26
CA ALA A 6 0.84 11.38 -8.18
C ALA A 6 2.19 10.99 -8.75
N GLN A 7 2.20 10.54 -10.00
CA GLN A 7 3.42 10.16 -10.70
C GLN A 7 4.16 11.39 -11.20
N LEU A 8 5.47 11.38 -11.02
CA LEU A 8 6.35 12.42 -11.56
C LEU A 8 6.70 12.09 -13.00
N GLY A 9 6.61 13.09 -13.88
CA GLY A 9 7.06 13.01 -15.28
C GLY A 9 5.96 13.23 -16.31
N ALA A 10 6.37 13.57 -17.52
CA ALA A 10 5.48 13.91 -18.63
C ALA A 10 4.67 12.70 -19.17
N ASN A 11 5.18 11.48 -18.97
CA ASN A 11 4.57 10.24 -19.43
C ASN A 11 4.48 9.25 -18.27
N PRO A 12 3.49 9.38 -17.37
CA PRO A 12 3.32 8.45 -16.27
C PRO A 12 3.02 7.04 -16.80
N SER A 13 3.60 6.04 -16.15
CA SER A 13 3.31 4.64 -16.45
C SER A 13 1.87 4.28 -16.07
N PRO A 14 1.21 3.37 -16.80
CA PRO A 14 -0.11 2.88 -16.41
C PRO A 14 -0.09 2.38 -14.95
N ILE A 15 -1.11 2.75 -14.19
CA ILE A 15 -1.26 2.29 -12.81
C ILE A 15 -1.48 0.77 -12.81
N ASN A 16 -0.72 0.06 -11.99
CA ASN A 16 -0.84 -1.39 -11.78
C ASN A 16 -0.65 -1.72 -10.29
N LEU A 17 -0.80 -2.99 -9.93
CA LEU A 17 -0.58 -3.51 -8.57
C LEU A 17 0.77 -4.21 -8.40
N GLU A 18 1.74 -3.92 -9.25
CA GLU A 18 3.08 -4.51 -9.18
C GLU A 18 4.00 -3.64 -8.32
N GLY A 19 5.03 -4.29 -7.78
CA GLY A 19 6.01 -3.65 -6.90
C GLY A 19 5.85 -4.02 -5.42
N LYS A 20 6.98 -4.02 -4.70
CA LYS A 20 7.08 -4.48 -3.29
C LYS A 20 6.10 -3.71 -2.37
N TRP A 21 6.01 -2.41 -2.51
CA TRP A 21 5.15 -1.57 -1.66
C TRP A 21 3.65 -1.76 -1.93
N LYS A 22 3.25 -2.17 -3.14
CA LYS A 22 1.85 -2.43 -3.51
C LYS A 22 1.33 -3.77 -2.97
N GLN A 23 2.22 -4.67 -2.53
CA GLN A 23 1.82 -5.90 -1.86
C GLN A 23 1.05 -5.62 -0.55
N GLY A 24 1.33 -4.50 0.11
CA GLY A 24 0.55 -4.03 1.25
C GLY A 24 -0.93 -3.81 0.90
N TYR A 25 -1.22 -3.24 -0.27
CA TYR A 25 -2.59 -3.02 -0.73
C TYR A 25 -3.33 -4.31 -1.05
N LYS A 26 -2.66 -5.28 -1.68
CA LYS A 26 -3.22 -6.61 -1.93
C LYS A 26 -3.58 -7.30 -0.61
N ARG A 27 -2.63 -7.34 0.34
CA ARG A 27 -2.88 -7.91 1.68
C ARG A 27 -4.01 -7.21 2.42
N GLN A 28 -4.14 -5.90 2.30
CA GLN A 28 -5.26 -5.16 2.87
C GLN A 28 -6.60 -5.62 2.32
N MET A 29 -6.69 -5.84 1.00
CA MET A 29 -7.91 -6.30 0.35
C MET A 29 -8.26 -7.74 0.77
N ASP A 30 -7.27 -8.62 0.84
CA ASP A 30 -7.45 -10.00 1.34
C ASP A 30 -7.96 -10.01 2.79
N MET A 31 -7.43 -9.14 3.64
CA MET A 31 -7.89 -8.97 5.02
C MET A 31 -9.36 -8.49 5.08
N TYR A 32 -9.75 -7.55 4.21
CA TYR A 32 -11.14 -7.09 4.15
C TYR A 32 -12.08 -8.21 3.73
N LEU A 33 -11.67 -9.01 2.75
CA LEU A 33 -12.42 -10.19 2.30
C LEU A 33 -12.61 -11.18 3.46
N TRP A 34 -11.52 -11.51 4.17
CA TRP A 34 -11.54 -12.42 5.31
C TRP A 34 -12.46 -11.91 6.44
N ILE A 35 -12.33 -10.63 6.83
CA ILE A 35 -13.16 -10.03 7.87
C ILE A 35 -14.64 -10.04 7.47
N GLY A 36 -14.94 -9.69 6.21
CA GLY A 36 -16.32 -9.67 5.71
C GLY A 36 -16.96 -11.06 5.76
N LYS A 37 -16.25 -12.09 5.27
CA LYS A 37 -16.71 -13.49 5.35
C LYS A 37 -16.93 -13.94 6.80
N ARG A 38 -16.02 -13.60 7.71
CA ARG A 38 -16.14 -13.90 9.14
C ARG A 38 -17.34 -13.22 9.82
N LYS A 39 -17.74 -12.07 9.31
CA LYS A 39 -18.95 -11.35 9.77
C LYS A 39 -20.23 -11.84 9.09
N GLY A 40 -20.18 -12.88 8.26
CA GLY A 40 -21.33 -13.43 7.55
C GLY A 40 -21.78 -12.59 6.35
N LEU A 41 -20.97 -11.67 5.86
CA LEU A 41 -21.27 -10.91 4.65
C LEU A 41 -21.05 -11.76 3.41
N ALA A 42 -21.94 -11.63 2.43
CA ALA A 42 -21.74 -12.22 1.10
C ALA A 42 -20.65 -11.43 0.36
N MET A 43 -19.43 -11.98 0.36
CA MET A 43 -18.25 -11.35 -0.24
C MET A 43 -17.86 -12.07 -1.52
N SER A 44 -17.53 -11.29 -2.58
CA SER A 44 -16.87 -11.80 -3.77
C SER A 44 -15.36 -11.74 -3.61
N ASN A 45 -14.64 -12.69 -4.22
CA ASN A 45 -13.19 -12.60 -4.35
C ASN A 45 -12.76 -11.58 -5.42
N ASP A 46 -13.69 -11.18 -6.31
CA ASP A 46 -13.44 -10.13 -7.29
C ASP A 46 -13.51 -8.76 -6.61
N CYS A 47 -12.36 -8.19 -6.39
CA CYS A 47 -12.19 -6.90 -5.75
C CYS A 47 -11.66 -5.86 -6.74
N PHE A 48 -11.87 -4.58 -6.42
CA PHE A 48 -11.44 -3.49 -7.28
C PHE A 48 -10.76 -2.39 -6.46
N PHE A 49 -9.67 -1.90 -7.01
CA PHE A 49 -9.08 -0.64 -6.58
C PHE A 49 -9.50 0.47 -7.53
N LEU A 50 -10.05 1.54 -6.98
CA LEU A 50 -10.18 2.80 -7.69
C LEU A 50 -8.95 3.64 -7.39
N TYR A 51 -8.05 3.72 -8.37
CA TYR A 51 -6.89 4.59 -8.31
C TYR A 51 -7.22 5.95 -8.92
N VAL A 52 -6.80 7.00 -8.24
CA VAL A 52 -6.89 8.36 -8.73
C VAL A 52 -5.48 8.92 -8.84
N ASP A 53 -5.00 9.10 -10.07
CA ASP A 53 -3.67 9.61 -10.36
C ASP A 53 -3.72 11.11 -10.64
N GLY A 54 -3.05 11.90 -9.80
CA GLY A 54 -2.94 13.35 -9.96
C GLY A 54 -1.79 13.72 -10.89
N LYS A 55 -2.03 14.58 -11.86
CA LYS A 55 -0.98 15.09 -12.74
C LYS A 55 -0.19 16.21 -12.05
N HIS A 56 1.09 15.99 -11.88
CA HIS A 56 1.99 16.98 -11.27
C HIS A 56 2.25 18.22 -12.14
N GLU A 57 2.11 18.12 -13.45
CA GLU A 57 2.48 19.19 -14.38
C GLU A 57 1.60 20.45 -14.26
N GLY A 58 0.40 20.33 -13.72
CA GLY A 58 -0.49 21.47 -13.50
C GLY A 58 0.02 22.50 -12.51
N LEU A 59 0.93 22.11 -11.61
CA LEU A 59 1.52 23.02 -10.60
C LEU A 59 2.81 23.72 -11.08
N THR A 60 3.57 23.10 -11.98
CA THR A 60 4.82 23.68 -12.52
C THR A 60 4.58 24.73 -13.60
N GLY A 61 3.39 24.77 -14.21
CA GLY A 61 2.98 25.78 -15.18
C GLY A 61 2.49 27.11 -14.58
N MET A 62 2.55 27.27 -13.27
CA MET A 62 2.22 28.53 -12.61
C MET A 62 3.32 29.59 -12.82
N GLY A 63 3.62 29.91 -14.09
CA GLY A 63 4.39 31.12 -14.40
C GLY A 63 3.62 32.32 -13.92
N LEU A 64 4.25 33.13 -13.07
CA LEU A 64 3.77 34.47 -12.68
C LEU A 64 3.35 35.25 -13.94
N GLY A 65 2.04 35.38 -14.17
CA GLY A 65 1.52 36.19 -15.27
C GLY A 65 0.38 35.58 -16.11
N LYS A 66 -0.03 34.32 -15.89
CA LYS A 66 -1.22 33.76 -16.56
C LYS A 66 -2.42 33.78 -15.62
N SER A 67 -3.46 34.49 -16.01
CA SER A 67 -4.71 34.69 -15.26
C SER A 67 -5.62 33.45 -15.18
N SER A 68 -5.08 32.23 -15.26
CA SER A 68 -5.85 30.99 -15.11
C SER A 68 -5.68 30.42 -13.70
N LEU A 69 -6.80 30.14 -13.05
CA LEU A 69 -6.81 29.39 -11.78
C LEU A 69 -6.06 28.05 -11.95
N PRO A 70 -5.24 27.66 -10.96
CA PRO A 70 -4.55 26.37 -11.02
C PRO A 70 -5.56 25.24 -11.12
N LYS A 71 -5.39 24.35 -12.09
CA LYS A 71 -6.21 23.15 -12.27
C LYS A 71 -5.41 21.94 -11.86
N LEU A 72 -5.97 21.11 -10.99
CA LEU A 72 -5.47 19.76 -10.72
C LEU A 72 -6.28 18.80 -11.58
N GLU A 73 -5.60 18.08 -12.44
CA GLU A 73 -6.21 17.02 -13.24
C GLU A 73 -5.95 15.67 -12.59
N PHE A 74 -7.01 14.85 -12.51
CA PHE A 74 -6.94 13.51 -11.96
C PHE A 74 -7.45 12.51 -12.99
N THR A 75 -6.74 11.40 -13.12
CA THR A 75 -7.15 10.28 -13.99
C THR A 75 -7.59 9.11 -13.11
N PRO A 76 -8.87 8.76 -13.07
CA PRO A 76 -9.34 7.57 -12.37
C PRO A 76 -9.05 6.31 -13.19
N SER A 77 -8.65 5.24 -12.52
CA SER A 77 -8.42 3.93 -13.11
C SER A 77 -8.99 2.83 -12.24
N TRP A 78 -9.72 1.89 -12.82
CA TRP A 78 -10.20 0.69 -12.14
C TRP A 78 -9.22 -0.44 -12.34
N ILE A 79 -8.75 -1.03 -11.25
CA ILE A 79 -7.84 -2.16 -11.29
C ILE A 79 -8.51 -3.34 -10.58
N HIS A 80 -8.76 -4.40 -11.35
CA HIS A 80 -9.27 -5.65 -10.80
C HIS A 80 -8.20 -6.39 -10.01
N TYR A 81 -8.60 -6.97 -8.90
CA TYR A 81 -7.78 -7.83 -8.06
C TYR A 81 -8.58 -9.04 -7.57
N ALA A 82 -8.14 -10.23 -7.93
CA ALA A 82 -8.70 -11.46 -7.38
C ALA A 82 -8.09 -11.68 -5.99
N ALA A 83 -8.87 -11.36 -4.96
CA ALA A 83 -8.42 -11.45 -3.57
C ALA A 83 -8.38 -12.92 -3.11
N ASN A 84 -7.38 -13.25 -2.29
CA ASN A 84 -7.22 -14.56 -1.67
C ASN A 84 -6.98 -14.40 -0.17
N ASP A 85 -7.92 -14.84 0.64
CA ASP A 85 -7.89 -14.73 2.10
C ASP A 85 -7.36 -15.98 2.82
N GLU A 86 -6.97 -17.04 2.09
CA GLU A 86 -6.52 -18.31 2.68
C GLU A 86 -5.27 -18.19 3.56
N TRP A 87 -4.40 -17.24 3.24
CA TRP A 87 -3.17 -17.00 3.99
C TRP A 87 -3.40 -16.25 5.32
N VAL A 88 -4.55 -15.56 5.48
CA VAL A 88 -4.79 -14.62 6.59
C VAL A 88 -4.82 -15.35 7.92
N GLU A 89 -5.69 -16.33 8.07
CA GLU A 89 -5.88 -17.04 9.33
C GLU A 89 -4.63 -17.80 9.80
N PRO A 90 -3.93 -18.58 8.95
CA PRO A 90 -2.67 -19.21 9.34
C PRO A 90 -1.60 -18.20 9.76
N THR A 91 -1.59 -17.02 9.15
CA THR A 91 -0.63 -15.98 9.51
C THR A 91 -0.98 -15.37 10.88
N LEU A 92 -2.25 -15.15 11.17
CA LEU A 92 -2.68 -14.65 12.48
C LEU A 92 -2.32 -15.64 13.61
N PHE A 93 -2.46 -16.95 13.39
CA PHE A 93 -2.00 -17.97 14.35
C PHE A 93 -0.49 -17.88 14.59
N ARG A 94 0.33 -17.77 13.53
CA ARG A 94 1.77 -17.61 13.66
C ARG A 94 2.16 -16.32 14.40
N VAL A 95 1.45 -15.22 14.15
CA VAL A 95 1.65 -13.97 14.89
C VAL A 95 1.35 -14.17 16.36
N LYS A 96 0.22 -14.81 16.69
CA LYS A 96 -0.13 -15.14 18.07
C LYS A 96 0.94 -15.98 18.75
N GLU A 97 1.40 -17.05 18.12
CA GLU A 97 2.49 -17.91 18.64
C GLU A 97 3.77 -17.11 18.88
N THR A 98 4.12 -16.21 17.93
CA THR A 98 5.31 -15.37 18.07
C THR A 98 5.21 -14.40 19.26
N LEU A 99 4.03 -13.82 19.48
CA LEU A 99 3.80 -12.90 20.61
C LEU A 99 3.84 -13.59 21.98
N HIS A 100 3.68 -14.91 22.02
CA HIS A 100 3.74 -15.70 23.27
C HIS A 100 5.12 -16.31 23.52
N LYS A 101 6.09 -16.09 22.65
CA LYS A 101 7.47 -16.53 22.88
C LYS A 101 8.16 -15.62 23.89
N GLU A 102 8.98 -16.23 24.75
CA GLU A 102 9.81 -15.47 25.70
C GLU A 102 10.97 -14.74 24.98
N GLU A 103 11.45 -15.33 23.88
CA GLU A 103 12.54 -14.76 23.09
C GLU A 103 12.00 -13.97 21.89
N CYS A 104 12.55 -12.78 21.70
CA CYS A 104 12.28 -11.97 20.53
C CYS A 104 12.85 -12.67 19.26
N PRO A 105 12.07 -12.89 18.22
CA PRO A 105 12.58 -13.46 16.99
C PRO A 105 13.63 -12.53 16.35
N SER A 106 14.59 -13.15 15.64
CA SER A 106 15.58 -12.40 14.89
C SER A 106 14.91 -11.57 13.78
N HIS A 107 15.49 -10.43 13.51
CA HIS A 107 15.06 -9.62 12.36
C HIS A 107 15.44 -10.27 11.04
N ASP A 108 14.64 -10.04 10.02
CA ASP A 108 15.00 -10.38 8.66
C ASP A 108 16.17 -9.51 8.17
N SER A 109 16.99 -10.01 7.25
CA SER A 109 18.18 -9.33 6.73
C SER A 109 17.90 -7.97 6.08
N ASP A 110 16.70 -7.78 5.53
CA ASP A 110 16.27 -6.54 4.89
C ASP A 110 15.28 -5.71 5.76
N CYS A 111 15.23 -6.01 7.06
CA CYS A 111 14.36 -5.29 8.00
C CYS A 111 14.89 -3.88 8.27
N GLU A 112 14.19 -2.88 7.77
CA GLU A 112 14.53 -1.46 7.96
C GLU A 112 14.58 -1.04 9.45
N TYR A 113 13.73 -1.65 10.30
CA TYR A 113 13.76 -1.42 11.75
C TYR A 113 15.05 -1.95 12.38
N ALA A 114 15.54 -3.11 11.95
CA ALA A 114 16.80 -3.64 12.46
C ALA A 114 17.98 -2.75 12.07
N LEU A 115 18.00 -2.26 10.84
CA LEU A 115 19.01 -1.33 10.35
C LEU A 115 19.00 -0.03 11.18
N PHE A 116 17.82 0.53 11.43
CA PHE A 116 17.66 1.72 12.27
C PHE A 116 18.15 1.47 13.71
N LEU A 117 17.68 0.40 14.37
CA LEU A 117 18.06 0.08 15.74
C LEU A 117 19.55 -0.16 15.91
N ASN A 118 20.19 -0.82 14.93
CA ASN A 118 21.63 -1.07 14.95
C ASN A 118 22.41 0.24 14.75
N GLY A 119 21.92 1.13 13.89
CA GLY A 119 22.48 2.46 13.73
C GLY A 119 22.43 3.28 15.02
N VAL A 120 21.29 3.28 15.72
CA VAL A 120 21.15 4.00 17.02
C VAL A 120 22.06 3.41 18.09
N LYS A 121 22.18 2.08 18.17
CA LYS A 121 23.09 1.43 19.14
C LYS A 121 24.55 1.79 18.90
N SER A 122 24.97 1.90 17.65
CA SER A 122 26.35 2.29 17.30
C SER A 122 26.68 3.74 17.62
N LEU A 123 25.67 4.62 17.77
CA LEU A 123 25.86 6.02 18.19
C LEU A 123 25.87 6.19 19.70
N ALA A 124 25.39 5.20 20.45
CA ALA A 124 25.31 5.22 21.92
C ALA A 124 26.50 4.48 22.59
N SER A 125 27.37 3.84 21.80
CA SER A 125 28.60 3.17 22.23
C SER A 125 29.82 4.03 21.96
#